data_52354070ad0d653645f1a46a6c078b27
#
_entry.id   52354070ad0d653645f1a46a6c078b27
#
_cell.length_a   1.000
_cell.length_b   1.000
_cell.length_c   1.000
_cell.angle_alpha   90.00
_cell.angle_beta   90.00
_cell.angle_gamma   90.00
#
_symmetry.space_group_name_H-M   'P 1'
#
loop_
_entity.id
_entity.type
_entity.pdbx_description
1 polymer ?
#
loop_
_entity_poly.entity_id
_entity_poly.type
_entity_poly.pdbx_seq_one_letter_code
_entity_poly.pdbx_strand_id
1 'polypeptide(L)'
;VVSAADGPMPQTREHILLAHQVGVQYIIVFLNKCDMVDDEELLELVEMEVRELLSSYDFPGDDIPIIKGSALKALEYVMNGGEDVDHAPECQCIFALMDAVDSYIPDPVRTNDKPFLMPVEDVFSITGRGTVATGRVERGEVKVSDTVEIVGLSDEKRTTVVTGVEMFRKLLD
;
A
#
# COMPACT_ATOMS: atom_id res chain seq x y z
N VAL A 1 -8.90 -0.49 5.78
CA VAL A 1 -9.39 -0.41 7.17
C VAL A 1 -10.86 -0.05 7.15
N VAL A 2 -11.70 -0.84 7.84
CA VAL A 2 -13.15 -0.64 7.97
C VAL A 2 -13.50 -0.59 9.46
N SER A 3 -14.42 0.28 9.85
CA SER A 3 -14.90 0.33 11.23
C SER A 3 -15.89 -0.79 11.50
N ALA A 4 -15.69 -1.58 12.53
CA ALA A 4 -16.61 -2.62 12.96
C ALA A 4 -17.95 -2.03 13.48
N ALA A 5 -17.89 -0.83 14.05
CA ALA A 5 -19.08 -0.17 14.60
C ALA A 5 -19.98 0.46 13.53
N ASP A 6 -19.37 0.90 12.40
CA ASP A 6 -20.09 1.64 11.35
C ASP A 6 -20.37 0.77 10.11
N GLY A 7 -19.61 -0.33 9.93
CA GLY A 7 -19.65 -1.15 8.74
C GLY A 7 -19.03 -0.46 7.50
N PRO A 8 -19.22 -1.02 6.30
CA PRO A 8 -18.73 -0.44 5.06
C PRO A 8 -19.54 0.80 4.68
N MET A 9 -18.90 1.96 4.80
CA MET A 9 -19.42 3.28 4.45
C MET A 9 -19.30 3.57 2.94
N PRO A 10 -19.99 4.61 2.41
CA PRO A 10 -19.87 4.99 1.00
C PRO A 10 -18.42 5.19 0.54
N GLN A 11 -17.56 5.79 1.37
CA GLN A 11 -16.14 5.96 1.07
C GLN A 11 -15.39 4.61 0.94
N THR A 12 -15.79 3.60 1.69
CA THR A 12 -15.23 2.25 1.56
C THR A 12 -15.45 1.70 0.16
N ARG A 13 -16.67 1.90 -0.39
CA ARG A 13 -17.02 1.50 -1.76
C ARG A 13 -16.18 2.25 -2.80
N GLU A 14 -16.03 3.55 -2.62
CA GLU A 14 -15.20 4.39 -3.51
C GLU A 14 -13.74 3.95 -3.50
N HIS A 15 -13.18 3.67 -2.34
CA HIS A 15 -11.79 3.20 -2.22
C HIS A 15 -11.57 1.83 -2.88
N ILE A 16 -12.51 0.90 -2.72
CA ILE A 16 -12.43 -0.43 -3.36
C ILE A 16 -12.54 -0.28 -4.88
N LEU A 17 -13.49 0.53 -5.37
CA LEU A 17 -13.63 0.82 -6.79
C LEU A 17 -12.33 1.41 -7.37
N LEU A 18 -11.76 2.40 -6.69
CA LEU A 18 -10.50 3.02 -7.13
C LEU A 18 -9.34 2.02 -7.10
N ALA A 19 -9.24 1.19 -6.06
CA ALA A 19 -8.22 0.15 -5.98
C ALA A 19 -8.33 -0.81 -7.18
N HIS A 20 -9.53 -1.24 -7.54
CA HIS A 20 -9.77 -2.07 -8.71
C HIS A 20 -9.36 -1.36 -10.01
N GLN A 21 -9.75 -0.09 -10.19
CA GLN A 21 -9.43 0.69 -11.39
C GLN A 21 -7.93 0.92 -11.61
N VAL A 22 -7.16 1.09 -10.54
CA VAL A 22 -5.69 1.25 -10.62
C VAL A 22 -4.94 -0.08 -10.63
N GLY A 23 -5.67 -1.21 -10.65
CA GLY A 23 -5.10 -2.55 -10.80
C GLY A 23 -4.46 -3.13 -9.55
N VAL A 24 -4.93 -2.74 -8.35
CA VAL A 24 -4.55 -3.42 -7.10
C VAL A 24 -5.05 -4.86 -7.15
N GLN A 25 -4.13 -5.82 -7.01
CA GLN A 25 -4.45 -7.25 -7.14
C GLN A 25 -4.82 -7.90 -5.80
N TYR A 26 -4.26 -7.41 -4.70
CA TYR A 26 -4.41 -8.02 -3.37
C TYR A 26 -4.91 -6.99 -2.38
N ILE A 27 -5.92 -7.36 -1.62
CA ILE A 27 -6.49 -6.55 -0.54
C ILE A 27 -6.49 -7.38 0.74
N ILE A 28 -6.17 -6.76 1.85
CA ILE A 28 -6.35 -7.31 3.19
C ILE A 28 -7.23 -6.32 3.95
N VAL A 29 -8.15 -6.82 4.73
CA VAL A 29 -9.07 -5.98 5.52
C VAL A 29 -8.67 -6.03 6.98
N PHE A 30 -8.55 -4.85 7.58
CA PHE A 30 -8.49 -4.70 9.03
C PHE A 30 -9.82 -4.12 9.53
N LEU A 31 -10.60 -4.94 10.23
CA LEU A 31 -11.86 -4.55 10.85
C LEU A 31 -11.53 -3.93 12.21
N ASN A 32 -11.45 -2.60 12.23
CA ASN A 32 -11.00 -1.81 13.37
C ASN A 32 -12.16 -1.43 14.30
N LYS A 33 -11.83 -0.99 15.50
CA LYS A 33 -12.78 -0.58 16.56
C LYS A 33 -13.67 -1.73 17.07
N CYS A 34 -13.18 -2.96 17.06
CA CYS A 34 -13.91 -4.10 17.60
C CYS A 34 -14.18 -3.96 19.12
N ASP A 35 -13.39 -3.13 19.81
CA ASP A 35 -13.62 -2.77 21.22
C ASP A 35 -14.90 -1.96 21.49
N MET A 36 -15.54 -1.43 20.43
CA MET A 36 -16.81 -0.69 20.52
C MET A 36 -18.03 -1.58 20.22
N VAL A 37 -17.82 -2.85 19.90
CA VAL A 37 -18.88 -3.79 19.52
C VAL A 37 -18.83 -5.00 20.44
N ASP A 38 -19.81 -5.11 21.32
CA ASP A 38 -19.88 -6.20 22.32
C ASP A 38 -20.57 -7.46 21.76
N ASP A 39 -21.21 -7.36 20.59
CA ASP A 39 -21.98 -8.42 19.94
C ASP A 39 -21.14 -9.08 18.82
N GLU A 40 -20.83 -10.36 19.01
CA GLU A 40 -20.05 -11.12 18.04
C GLU A 40 -20.86 -11.40 16.75
N GLU A 41 -22.18 -11.54 16.83
CA GLU A 41 -23.03 -11.71 15.64
C GLU A 41 -23.00 -10.47 14.76
N LEU A 42 -22.90 -9.29 15.37
CA LEU A 42 -22.77 -8.03 14.64
C LEU A 42 -21.42 -7.92 13.93
N LEU A 43 -20.35 -8.37 14.58
CA LEU A 43 -19.01 -8.44 13.94
C LEU A 43 -18.99 -9.38 12.73
N GLU A 44 -19.66 -10.52 12.83
CA GLU A 44 -19.81 -11.46 11.72
C GLU A 44 -20.63 -10.88 10.58
N LEU A 45 -21.70 -10.16 10.89
CA LEU A 45 -22.53 -9.49 9.89
C LEU A 45 -21.72 -8.44 9.10
N VAL A 46 -20.97 -7.60 9.81
CA VAL A 46 -20.14 -6.57 9.17
C VAL A 46 -19.05 -7.23 8.31
N GLU A 47 -18.46 -8.34 8.77
CA GLU A 47 -17.51 -9.10 7.97
C GLU A 47 -18.15 -9.62 6.68
N MET A 48 -19.35 -10.19 6.74
CA MET A 48 -20.08 -10.64 5.56
C MET A 48 -20.36 -9.51 4.57
N GLU A 49 -20.82 -8.37 5.06
CA GLU A 49 -21.06 -7.18 4.21
C GLU A 49 -19.81 -6.70 3.50
N VAL A 50 -18.64 -6.75 4.17
CA VAL A 50 -17.34 -6.40 3.57
C VAL A 50 -16.96 -7.41 2.51
N ARG A 51 -17.15 -8.71 2.73
CA ARG A 51 -16.87 -9.78 1.76
C ARG A 51 -17.75 -9.66 0.52
N GLU A 52 -19.04 -9.43 0.69
CA GLU A 52 -19.98 -9.18 -0.40
C GLU A 52 -19.62 -7.94 -1.19
N LEU A 53 -19.22 -6.87 -0.50
CA LEU A 53 -18.79 -5.64 -1.14
C LEU A 53 -17.53 -5.87 -2.00
N LEU A 54 -16.52 -6.55 -1.48
CA LEU A 54 -15.30 -6.88 -2.23
C LEU A 54 -15.60 -7.76 -3.44
N SER A 55 -16.46 -8.76 -3.29
CA SER A 55 -16.90 -9.64 -4.39
C SER A 55 -17.66 -8.87 -5.46
N SER A 56 -18.41 -7.83 -5.11
CA SER A 56 -19.13 -6.98 -6.08
C SER A 56 -18.21 -6.13 -6.97
N TYR A 57 -16.94 -5.99 -6.60
CA TYR A 57 -15.88 -5.31 -7.35
C TYR A 57 -14.81 -6.28 -7.88
N ASP A 58 -15.18 -7.54 -8.10
CA ASP A 58 -14.32 -8.59 -8.67
C ASP A 58 -13.08 -8.97 -7.85
N PHE A 59 -13.06 -8.64 -6.55
CA PHE A 59 -12.07 -9.20 -5.63
C PHE A 59 -12.56 -10.53 -5.05
N PRO A 60 -11.67 -11.49 -4.71
CA PRO A 60 -12.05 -12.78 -4.14
C PRO A 60 -12.49 -12.64 -2.67
N GLY A 61 -13.66 -12.02 -2.42
CA GLY A 61 -14.13 -11.62 -1.10
C GLY A 61 -14.14 -12.74 -0.06
N ASP A 62 -14.40 -13.99 -0.47
CA ASP A 62 -14.43 -15.14 0.43
C ASP A 62 -13.02 -15.54 0.91
N ASP A 63 -12.00 -15.35 0.07
CA ASP A 63 -10.61 -15.76 0.34
C ASP A 63 -9.76 -14.66 0.97
N ILE A 64 -10.25 -13.42 0.97
CA ILE A 64 -9.51 -12.28 1.48
C ILE A 64 -9.36 -12.37 3.02
N PRO A 65 -8.12 -12.22 3.54
CA PRO A 65 -7.90 -12.16 4.98
C PRO A 65 -8.62 -10.93 5.59
N ILE A 66 -9.43 -11.18 6.61
CA ILE A 66 -10.07 -10.13 7.41
C ILE A 66 -9.61 -10.30 8.85
N ILE A 67 -8.87 -9.32 9.35
CA ILE A 67 -8.35 -9.28 10.70
C ILE A 67 -9.20 -8.37 11.55
N LYS A 68 -9.72 -8.87 12.66
CA LYS A 68 -10.54 -8.12 13.63
C LYS A 68 -9.65 -7.58 14.74
N GLY A 69 -9.85 -6.33 15.15
CA GLY A 69 -9.08 -5.78 16.26
C GLY A 69 -9.39 -4.34 16.61
N SER A 70 -8.62 -3.81 17.55
CA SER A 70 -8.65 -2.41 17.95
C SER A 70 -7.24 -1.83 17.91
N ALA A 71 -6.97 -0.99 16.91
CA ALA A 71 -5.70 -0.28 16.82
C ALA A 71 -5.50 0.69 17.99
N LEU A 72 -6.59 1.22 18.56
CA LEU A 72 -6.53 2.09 19.74
C LEU A 72 -6.02 1.34 20.97
N LYS A 73 -6.54 0.14 21.23
CA LYS A 73 -6.10 -0.68 22.37
C LYS A 73 -4.63 -1.06 22.27
N ALA A 74 -4.17 -1.43 21.08
CA ALA A 74 -2.76 -1.72 20.84
C ALA A 74 -1.88 -0.48 21.08
N LEU A 75 -2.30 0.67 20.58
CA LEU A 75 -1.57 1.94 20.76
C LEU A 75 -1.52 2.35 22.24
N GLU A 76 -2.66 2.30 22.94
CA GLU A 76 -2.72 2.63 24.38
C GLU A 76 -1.82 1.73 25.20
N TYR A 77 -1.77 0.43 24.92
CA TYR A 77 -0.87 -0.49 25.60
C TYR A 77 0.60 -0.07 25.47
N VAL A 78 1.05 0.22 24.26
CA VAL A 78 2.43 0.66 23.99
C VAL A 78 2.72 2.01 24.63
N MET A 79 1.82 2.98 24.52
CA MET A 79 2.00 4.32 25.08
C MET A 79 2.03 4.34 26.60
N ASN A 80 1.34 3.42 27.25
CA ASN A 80 1.33 3.25 28.71
C ASN A 80 2.54 2.46 29.25
N GLY A 81 3.51 2.16 28.40
CA GLY A 81 4.75 1.48 28.80
C GLY A 81 4.65 -0.04 28.84
N GLY A 82 3.76 -0.63 28.04
CA GLY A 82 3.69 -2.07 27.85
C GLY A 82 5.02 -2.61 27.31
N GLU A 83 5.68 -3.48 28.08
CA GLU A 83 7.03 -3.99 27.74
C GLU A 83 6.97 -5.26 26.87
N ASP A 84 5.93 -6.07 27.03
CA ASP A 84 5.78 -7.36 26.30
C ASP A 84 4.77 -7.22 25.16
N VAL A 85 5.14 -6.45 24.14
CA VAL A 85 4.27 -6.14 22.97
C VAL A 85 3.95 -7.42 22.18
N ASP A 86 4.92 -8.35 22.11
CA ASP A 86 4.81 -9.57 21.30
C ASP A 86 3.75 -10.55 21.85
N HIS A 87 3.49 -10.52 23.15
CA HIS A 87 2.52 -11.42 23.79
C HIS A 87 1.28 -10.70 24.33
N ALA A 88 1.23 -9.37 24.24
CA ALA A 88 0.08 -8.59 24.70
C ALA A 88 -1.18 -8.88 23.87
N PRO A 89 -2.29 -9.29 24.46
CA PRO A 89 -3.53 -9.57 23.73
C PRO A 89 -4.00 -8.37 22.88
N GLU A 90 -3.79 -7.16 23.36
CA GLU A 90 -4.16 -5.91 22.69
C GLU A 90 -3.39 -5.69 21.38
N CYS A 91 -2.17 -6.23 21.28
CA CYS A 91 -1.28 -6.09 20.14
C CYS A 91 -1.40 -7.23 19.13
N GLN A 92 -2.00 -8.36 19.49
CA GLN A 92 -2.06 -9.55 18.64
C GLN A 92 -2.74 -9.29 17.28
N CYS A 93 -3.74 -8.42 17.22
CA CYS A 93 -4.41 -8.08 15.98
C CYS A 93 -3.47 -7.36 15.01
N ILE A 94 -2.48 -6.62 15.49
CA ILE A 94 -1.48 -5.94 14.65
C ILE A 94 -0.49 -6.95 14.10
N PHE A 95 0.00 -7.89 14.90
CA PHE A 95 0.86 -8.97 14.42
C PHE A 95 0.13 -9.86 13.40
N ALA A 96 -1.12 -10.24 13.68
CA ALA A 96 -1.94 -11.00 12.74
C ALA A 96 -2.14 -10.27 11.40
N LEU A 97 -2.29 -8.94 11.44
CA LEU A 97 -2.33 -8.14 10.22
C LEU A 97 -1.02 -8.21 9.44
N MET A 98 0.13 -8.09 10.12
CA MET A 98 1.44 -8.17 9.47
C MET A 98 1.71 -9.56 8.91
N ASP A 99 1.37 -10.61 9.64
CA ASP A 99 1.48 -11.99 9.17
C ASP A 99 0.60 -12.24 7.94
N ALA A 100 -0.60 -11.67 7.91
CA ALA A 100 -1.47 -11.73 6.74
C ALA A 100 -0.87 -10.98 5.54
N VAL A 101 -0.24 -9.82 5.76
CA VAL A 101 0.46 -9.08 4.70
C VAL A 101 1.59 -9.93 4.12
N ASP A 102 2.43 -10.51 4.97
CA ASP A 102 3.59 -11.28 4.53
C ASP A 102 3.21 -12.61 3.85
N SER A 103 2.10 -13.22 4.26
CA SER A 103 1.67 -14.52 3.72
C SER A 103 0.76 -14.43 2.50
N TYR A 104 -0.11 -13.42 2.44
CA TYR A 104 -1.13 -13.29 1.39
C TYR A 104 -0.68 -12.47 0.19
N ILE A 105 0.16 -11.44 0.40
CA ILE A 105 0.62 -10.57 -0.68
C ILE A 105 1.95 -11.12 -1.20
N PRO A 106 2.02 -11.61 -2.46
CA PRO A 106 3.27 -12.12 -3.02
C PRO A 106 4.25 -10.99 -3.28
N ASP A 107 5.54 -11.33 -3.26
CA ASP A 107 6.58 -10.41 -3.69
C ASP A 107 6.34 -9.95 -5.13
N PRO A 108 6.50 -8.65 -5.43
CA PRO A 108 6.27 -8.14 -6.76
C PRO A 108 7.28 -8.70 -7.76
N VAL A 109 6.78 -9.22 -8.88
CA VAL A 109 7.63 -9.66 -9.99
C VAL A 109 8.25 -8.43 -10.65
N ARG A 110 9.55 -8.24 -10.48
CA ARG A 110 10.29 -7.14 -11.07
C ARG A 110 10.84 -7.54 -12.44
N THR A 111 10.61 -6.72 -13.45
CA THR A 111 11.09 -6.93 -14.81
C THR A 111 12.41 -6.15 -15.05
N ASN A 112 13.46 -6.53 -14.32
CA ASN A 112 14.77 -5.84 -14.36
C ASN A 112 15.54 -6.10 -15.66
N ASP A 113 15.20 -7.17 -16.39
CA ASP A 113 15.80 -7.59 -17.66
C ASP A 113 15.39 -6.74 -18.87
N LYS A 114 14.39 -5.85 -18.70
CA LYS A 114 13.92 -4.97 -19.75
C LYS A 114 14.62 -3.60 -19.71
N PRO A 115 14.60 -2.85 -20.83
CA PRO A 115 15.07 -1.48 -20.83
C PRO A 115 14.36 -0.64 -19.78
N PHE A 116 15.10 0.24 -19.10
CA PHE A 116 14.57 1.16 -18.11
C PHE A 116 13.40 1.99 -18.66
N LEU A 117 12.34 2.08 -17.90
CA LEU A 117 11.19 2.93 -18.18
C LEU A 117 10.64 3.50 -16.89
N MET A 118 10.55 4.82 -16.85
CA MET A 118 9.93 5.58 -15.76
C MET A 118 9.03 6.66 -16.35
N PRO A 119 7.70 6.52 -16.27
CA PRO A 119 6.79 7.63 -16.53
C PRO A 119 7.09 8.79 -15.58
N VAL A 120 7.23 10.00 -16.14
CA VAL A 120 7.48 11.19 -15.35
C VAL A 120 6.16 11.72 -14.80
N GLU A 121 6.04 11.81 -13.48
CA GLU A 121 4.85 12.30 -12.77
C GLU A 121 4.99 13.77 -12.41
N ASP A 122 6.19 14.20 -11.99
CA ASP A 122 6.47 15.59 -11.65
C ASP A 122 7.90 15.97 -12.00
N VAL A 123 8.13 17.28 -12.21
CA VAL A 123 9.43 17.85 -12.55
C VAL A 123 9.65 19.13 -11.75
N PHE A 124 10.78 19.22 -11.06
CA PHE A 124 11.18 20.40 -10.32
C PHE A 124 12.69 20.63 -10.41
N SER A 125 13.11 21.83 -10.08
CA SER A 125 14.54 22.20 -10.08
C SER A 125 15.04 22.39 -8.64
N ILE A 126 16.17 21.77 -8.34
CA ILE A 126 16.87 21.95 -7.06
C ILE A 126 18.14 22.75 -7.30
N THR A 127 18.31 23.85 -6.59
CA THR A 127 19.53 24.68 -6.65
C THR A 127 20.75 23.81 -6.33
N GLY A 128 21.74 23.80 -7.25
CA GLY A 128 22.96 23.01 -7.11
C GLY A 128 22.85 21.55 -7.56
N ARG A 129 21.65 21.03 -7.82
CA ARG A 129 21.45 19.64 -8.33
C ARG A 129 20.86 19.60 -9.74
N GLY A 130 20.22 20.68 -10.19
CA GLY A 130 19.61 20.76 -11.51
C GLY A 130 18.16 20.29 -11.54
N THR A 131 17.72 19.79 -12.68
CA THR A 131 16.34 19.32 -12.89
C THR A 131 16.19 17.90 -12.32
N VAL A 132 15.15 17.72 -11.52
CA VAL A 132 14.77 16.43 -10.93
C VAL A 132 13.43 16.01 -11.52
N ALA A 133 13.36 14.79 -12.03
CA ALA A 133 12.12 14.16 -12.46
C ALA A 133 11.75 13.07 -11.44
N THR A 134 10.48 13.03 -11.03
CA THR A 134 9.95 11.99 -10.18
C THR A 134 9.01 11.08 -10.96
N GLY A 135 8.92 9.84 -10.55
CA GLY A 135 8.04 8.85 -11.15
C GLY A 135 8.31 7.46 -10.58
N ARG A 136 7.46 6.53 -10.96
CA ARG A 136 7.63 5.12 -10.62
C ARG A 136 8.42 4.41 -11.71
N VAL A 137 9.46 3.68 -11.33
CA VAL A 137 10.16 2.79 -12.26
C VAL A 137 9.25 1.60 -12.59
N GLU A 138 8.76 1.56 -13.82
CA GLU A 138 7.85 0.49 -14.29
C GLU A 138 8.60 -0.78 -14.66
N ARG A 139 9.82 -0.64 -15.20
CA ARG A 139 10.67 -1.76 -15.63
C ARG A 139 12.12 -1.33 -15.78
N GLY A 140 12.99 -2.33 -15.81
CA GLY A 140 14.43 -2.14 -15.94
C GLY A 140 15.09 -1.55 -14.70
N GLU A 141 16.33 -1.20 -14.84
CA GLU A 141 17.14 -0.58 -13.79
C GLU A 141 17.78 0.70 -14.31
N VAL A 142 18.06 1.63 -13.40
CA VAL A 142 18.83 2.85 -13.70
C VAL A 142 19.82 3.11 -12.58
N LYS A 143 21.03 3.51 -12.96
CA LYS A 143 22.12 3.85 -12.05
C LYS A 143 22.67 5.24 -12.32
N VAL A 144 23.36 5.77 -11.35
CA VAL A 144 24.11 7.02 -11.53
C VAL A 144 25.11 6.84 -12.68
N SER A 145 25.22 7.85 -13.54
CA SER A 145 25.99 7.89 -14.77
C SER A 145 25.40 7.16 -15.98
N ASP A 146 24.24 6.52 -15.85
CA ASP A 146 23.55 5.96 -17.02
C ASP A 146 23.04 7.08 -17.93
N THR A 147 23.06 6.81 -19.22
CA THR A 147 22.42 7.70 -20.23
C THR A 147 20.99 7.25 -20.47
N VAL A 148 20.05 8.14 -20.26
CA VAL A 148 18.63 7.90 -20.49
C VAL A 148 18.12 8.75 -21.63
N GLU A 149 17.13 8.24 -22.37
CA GLU A 149 16.40 8.96 -23.41
C GLU A 149 15.11 9.51 -22.83
N ILE A 150 14.88 10.80 -23.03
CA ILE A 150 13.62 11.44 -22.66
C ILE A 150 12.68 11.33 -23.85
N VAL A 151 11.61 10.57 -23.68
CA VAL A 151 10.56 10.37 -24.69
C VAL A 151 9.29 11.09 -24.30
N GLY A 152 8.55 11.61 -25.27
CA GLY A 152 7.33 12.35 -25.02
C GLY A 152 6.65 12.77 -26.32
N LEU A 153 5.94 13.89 -26.29
CA LEU A 153 5.18 14.42 -27.44
C LEU A 153 6.06 15.05 -28.54
N SER A 154 7.36 15.18 -28.31
CA SER A 154 8.29 15.72 -29.30
C SER A 154 8.95 14.57 -30.07
N ASP A 155 9.06 14.72 -31.39
CA ASP A 155 9.80 13.80 -32.27
C ASP A 155 11.33 13.88 -32.07
N GLU A 156 11.81 14.92 -31.38
CA GLU A 156 13.22 15.08 -31.06
C GLU A 156 13.65 14.14 -29.91
N LYS A 157 14.57 13.25 -30.22
CA LYS A 157 15.24 12.44 -29.21
C LYS A 157 16.17 13.28 -28.35
N ARG A 158 15.90 13.33 -27.07
CA ARG A 158 16.74 14.01 -26.08
C ARG A 158 17.32 12.99 -25.14
N THR A 159 18.63 13.04 -24.98
CA THR A 159 19.35 12.19 -24.03
C THR A 159 19.96 13.03 -22.93
N THR A 160 20.02 12.48 -21.74
CA THR A 160 20.69 13.08 -20.58
C THR A 160 21.35 12.00 -19.75
N VAL A 161 22.28 12.41 -18.88
CA VAL A 161 22.95 11.51 -17.95
C VAL A 161 22.31 11.65 -16.58
N VAL A 162 22.07 10.51 -15.95
CA VAL A 162 21.55 10.44 -14.57
C VAL A 162 22.67 10.84 -13.62
N THR A 163 22.51 11.96 -12.93
CA THR A 163 23.51 12.49 -11.98
C THR A 163 23.26 12.04 -10.54
N GLY A 164 22.09 11.51 -10.23
CA GLY A 164 21.75 10.97 -8.92
C GLY A 164 20.41 10.26 -8.95
N VAL A 165 20.25 9.28 -8.10
CA VAL A 165 19.01 8.55 -7.85
C VAL A 165 18.69 8.66 -6.37
N GLU A 166 17.45 9.00 -6.03
CA GLU A 166 17.01 9.17 -4.64
C GLU A 166 15.66 8.52 -4.43
N MET A 167 15.50 7.81 -3.33
CA MET A 167 14.23 7.24 -2.89
C MET A 167 14.09 7.41 -1.38
N PHE A 168 12.93 7.91 -0.92
CA PHE A 168 12.66 8.16 0.51
C PHE A 168 13.75 8.99 1.21
N ARG A 169 14.28 10.03 0.55
CA ARG A 169 15.37 10.88 1.02
C ARG A 169 16.71 10.15 1.25
N LYS A 170 16.89 8.99 0.63
CA LYS A 170 18.15 8.25 0.60
C LYS A 170 18.69 8.25 -0.82
N LEU A 171 19.95 8.64 -0.96
CA LEU A 171 20.68 8.50 -2.22
C LEU A 171 20.90 7.00 -2.48
N LEU A 172 20.68 6.59 -3.70
CA LEU A 172 20.94 5.24 -4.19
C LEU A 172 22.16 5.28 -5.11
N ASP A 173 22.97 4.24 -5.04
CA ASP A 173 24.20 4.08 -5.84
C ASP A 173 23.90 3.46 -7.22
#